data_f1152f2b57fb3387776bbad6e048d6b0
#
_entry.id   f1152f2b57fb3387776bbad6e048d6b0
#
_cell.length_a   1.000
_cell.length_b   1.000
_cell.length_c   1.000
_cell.angle_alpha   90.00
_cell.angle_beta   90.00
_cell.angle_gamma   90.00
#
_symmetry.space_group_name_H-M   'P 1'
#
loop_
_entity.id
_entity.type
_entity.pdbx_description
1 polymer ?
#
loop_
_entity_poly.entity_id
_entity_poly.type
_entity_poly.pdbx_seq_one_letter_code
_entity_poly.pdbx_strand_id
1 'polypeptide(L)'
;MCARPRKAQRNKTDKTDALGLAHLMRTGWFRTAHVKSEACYRLRLLLTHRRNLKRKFLDLYNSVRHSLKVFGIRLSKVARGGFAQAVREAVTGDVLISELIDALLNARAALWKRYCRLHELVIKLVAGHELCRRFMQIPGVGPVAALSFMTAIDDPSRFRR
;
A
#
# COMPACT_ATOMS: atom_id res chain seq x y z
N MET A 1 0.21 -26.39 -20.33
CA MET A 1 -0.77 -26.08 -19.25
C MET A 1 -0.37 -26.91 -18.03
N CYS A 2 0.38 -26.34 -17.07
CA CYS A 2 0.85 -27.10 -15.89
C CYS A 2 -0.20 -26.96 -14.79
N ALA A 3 -1.03 -27.99 -14.64
CA ALA A 3 -1.93 -28.11 -13.50
C ALA A 3 -1.10 -28.07 -12.21
N ARG A 4 -1.41 -27.16 -11.29
CA ARG A 4 -0.76 -27.08 -9.98
C ARG A 4 -1.17 -28.32 -9.18
N PRO A 5 -0.26 -29.29 -8.90
CA PRO A 5 -0.64 -30.56 -8.25
C PRO A 5 -1.24 -30.38 -6.85
N ARG A 6 -1.06 -29.21 -6.24
CA ARG A 6 -1.55 -28.89 -4.89
C ARG A 6 -3.06 -28.64 -4.76
N LYS A 7 -3.77 -28.35 -5.88
CA LYS A 7 -5.23 -28.11 -5.82
C LYS A 7 -6.08 -29.38 -5.74
N ALA A 8 -5.48 -30.56 -5.99
CA ALA A 8 -6.20 -31.82 -6.01
C ALA A 8 -6.28 -32.53 -4.65
N GLN A 9 -5.60 -32.06 -3.61
CA GLN A 9 -5.63 -32.68 -2.30
C GLN A 9 -6.79 -32.16 -1.45
N ARG A 10 -7.70 -33.04 -1.05
CA ARG A 10 -8.90 -32.72 -0.22
C ARG A 10 -8.54 -32.24 1.19
N ASN A 11 -7.46 -32.76 1.79
CA ASN A 11 -7.00 -32.39 3.13
C ASN A 11 -5.62 -31.70 3.04
N LYS A 12 -5.62 -30.37 3.18
CA LYS A 12 -4.41 -29.56 3.17
C LYS A 12 -3.86 -29.49 4.59
N THR A 13 -2.70 -30.14 4.83
CA THR A 13 -1.95 -30.05 6.07
C THR A 13 -0.52 -29.66 5.76
N ASP A 14 0.19 -29.04 6.72
CA ASP A 14 1.60 -28.65 6.54
C ASP A 14 2.48 -29.86 6.22
N LYS A 15 2.16 -31.04 6.79
CA LYS A 15 2.86 -32.29 6.51
C LYS A 15 2.71 -32.75 5.05
N THR A 16 1.50 -32.69 4.50
CA THR A 16 1.25 -33.06 3.10
C THR A 16 1.85 -32.04 2.14
N ASP A 17 1.87 -30.74 2.49
CA ASP A 17 2.52 -29.70 1.72
C ASP A 17 4.06 -29.87 1.70
N ALA A 18 4.66 -30.21 2.86
CA ALA A 18 6.09 -30.47 2.95
C ALA A 18 6.51 -31.70 2.14
N LEU A 19 5.76 -32.81 2.22
CA LEU A 19 6.00 -34.01 1.42
C LEU A 19 5.84 -33.73 -0.08
N GLY A 20 4.82 -32.96 -0.48
CA GLY A 20 4.64 -32.56 -1.86
C GLY A 20 5.78 -31.71 -2.40
N LEU A 21 6.32 -30.79 -1.58
CA LEU A 21 7.51 -30.01 -1.91
C LEU A 21 8.74 -30.88 -2.09
N ALA A 22 8.99 -31.79 -1.16
CA ALA A 22 10.12 -32.72 -1.22
C ALA A 22 10.04 -33.59 -2.48
N HIS A 23 8.84 -34.06 -2.86
CA HIS A 23 8.64 -34.84 -4.08
C HIS A 23 8.92 -34.00 -5.34
N LEU A 24 8.42 -32.76 -5.41
CA LEU A 24 8.70 -31.84 -6.51
C LEU A 24 10.19 -31.53 -6.66
N MET A 25 10.89 -31.34 -5.54
CA MET A 25 12.34 -31.12 -5.54
C MET A 25 13.10 -32.36 -6.04
N ARG A 26 12.72 -33.55 -5.59
CA ARG A 26 13.33 -34.81 -6.01
C ARG A 26 13.16 -35.12 -7.51
N THR A 27 11.98 -34.78 -8.05
CA THR A 27 11.64 -35.05 -9.48
C THR A 27 12.12 -33.96 -10.41
N GLY A 28 12.62 -32.83 -9.91
CA GLY A 28 12.98 -31.67 -10.74
C GLY A 28 11.78 -30.99 -11.41
N TRP A 29 10.55 -31.34 -11.04
CA TRP A 29 9.34 -30.82 -11.67
C TRP A 29 8.92 -29.49 -11.05
N PHE A 30 9.82 -28.53 -11.07
CA PHE A 30 9.60 -27.15 -10.62
C PHE A 30 10.33 -26.17 -11.53
N ARG A 31 9.87 -24.93 -11.53
CA ARG A 31 10.60 -23.80 -12.11
C ARG A 31 11.11 -22.92 -10.99
N THR A 32 12.38 -22.57 -11.04
CA THR A 32 12.98 -21.63 -10.11
C THR A 32 12.28 -20.27 -10.24
N ALA A 33 11.86 -19.71 -9.11
CA ALA A 33 11.34 -18.35 -9.08
C ALA A 33 12.51 -17.37 -8.98
N HIS A 34 12.40 -16.25 -9.69
CA HIS A 34 13.37 -15.16 -9.54
C HIS A 34 13.24 -14.56 -8.14
N VAL A 35 14.33 -14.60 -7.39
CA VAL A 35 14.46 -13.90 -6.12
C VAL A 35 14.95 -12.49 -6.43
N LYS A 36 14.13 -11.51 -6.09
CA LYS A 36 14.46 -10.10 -6.34
C LYS A 36 15.67 -9.66 -5.53
N SER A 37 16.39 -8.66 -6.07
CA SER A 37 17.51 -8.04 -5.36
C SER A 37 17.08 -7.40 -4.04
N GLU A 38 17.99 -7.33 -3.08
CA GLU A 38 17.73 -6.66 -1.79
C GLU A 38 17.33 -5.19 -1.99
N ALA A 39 17.99 -4.51 -2.91
CA ALA A 39 17.66 -3.13 -3.30
C ALA A 39 16.20 -3.03 -3.78
N CYS A 40 15.77 -3.96 -4.61
CA CYS A 40 14.38 -4.04 -5.08
C CYS A 40 13.40 -4.25 -3.91
N TYR A 41 13.72 -5.14 -2.97
CA TYR A 41 12.88 -5.35 -1.78
C TYR A 41 12.73 -4.09 -0.94
N ARG A 42 13.79 -3.33 -0.70
CA ARG A 42 13.77 -2.06 0.04
C ARG A 42 12.84 -1.03 -0.62
N LEU A 43 12.92 -0.89 -1.94
CA LEU A 43 12.05 0.02 -2.69
C LEU A 43 10.58 -0.43 -2.66
N ARG A 44 10.32 -1.72 -2.78
CA ARG A 44 8.96 -2.30 -2.64
C ARG A 44 8.38 -2.08 -1.25
N LEU A 45 9.21 -2.17 -0.21
CA LEU A 45 8.82 -1.89 1.17
C LEU A 45 8.41 -0.43 1.34
N LEU A 46 9.19 0.52 0.79
CA LEU A 46 8.85 1.94 0.77
C LEU A 46 7.48 2.20 0.11
N LEU A 47 7.25 1.63 -1.08
CA LEU A 47 5.98 1.75 -1.80
C LEU A 47 4.80 1.16 -1.00
N THR A 48 5.01 0.02 -0.36
CA THR A 48 4.01 -0.66 0.45
C THR A 48 3.63 0.17 1.68
N HIS A 49 4.61 0.67 2.44
CA HIS A 49 4.34 1.47 3.63
C HIS A 49 3.72 2.82 3.28
N ARG A 50 4.18 3.48 2.21
CA ARG A 50 3.53 4.69 1.69
C ARG A 50 2.05 4.45 1.38
N ARG A 51 1.71 3.35 0.69
CA ARG A 51 0.33 2.97 0.38
C ARG A 51 -0.48 2.70 1.65
N ASN A 52 0.11 2.00 2.61
CA ASN A 52 -0.54 1.70 3.89
C ASN A 52 -0.86 2.96 4.69
N LEU A 53 0.07 3.93 4.76
CA LEU A 53 -0.18 5.21 5.43
C LEU A 53 -1.33 5.98 4.77
N LYS A 54 -1.38 6.02 3.42
CA LYS A 54 -2.49 6.65 2.69
C LYS A 54 -3.83 5.97 3.00
N ARG A 55 -3.86 4.64 3.03
CA ARG A 55 -5.08 3.88 3.35
C ARG A 55 -5.56 4.19 4.76
N LYS A 56 -4.67 4.12 5.76
CA LYS A 56 -5.00 4.45 7.15
C LYS A 56 -5.48 5.89 7.34
N PHE A 57 -4.89 6.84 6.62
CA PHE A 57 -5.35 8.23 6.59
C PHE A 57 -6.78 8.36 6.06
N LEU A 58 -7.16 7.61 5.01
CA LEU A 58 -8.52 7.58 4.47
C LEU A 58 -9.49 6.81 5.39
N ASP A 59 -9.03 5.74 6.02
CA ASP A 59 -9.83 4.98 6.99
C ASP A 59 -10.26 5.88 8.16
N LEU A 60 -9.33 6.68 8.71
CA LEU A 60 -9.66 7.63 9.78
C LEU A 60 -10.62 8.73 9.31
N TYR A 61 -10.47 9.22 8.07
CA TYR A 61 -11.42 10.17 7.49
C TYR A 61 -12.85 9.60 7.46
N ASN A 62 -12.99 8.36 7.00
CA ASN A 62 -14.29 7.68 6.93
C ASN A 62 -14.82 7.37 8.33
N SER A 63 -13.95 6.94 9.26
CA SER A 63 -14.31 6.66 10.64
C SER A 63 -14.92 7.88 11.32
N VAL A 64 -14.28 9.04 11.24
CA VAL A 64 -14.81 10.30 11.76
C VAL A 64 -16.18 10.61 11.18
N ARG A 65 -16.34 10.52 9.84
CA ARG A 65 -17.63 10.78 9.20
C ARG A 65 -18.72 9.82 9.63
N HIS A 66 -18.39 8.53 9.87
CA HIS A 66 -19.36 7.54 10.32
C HIS A 66 -19.76 7.80 11.77
N SER A 67 -18.82 8.13 12.65
CA SER A 67 -19.12 8.46 14.04
C SER A 67 -20.07 9.64 14.14
N LEU A 68 -19.84 10.70 13.37
CA LEU A 68 -20.72 11.89 13.36
C LEU A 68 -22.13 11.60 12.85
N LYS A 69 -22.28 10.63 11.92
CA LYS A 69 -23.62 10.25 11.43
C LYS A 69 -24.52 9.65 12.50
N VAL A 70 -23.95 8.97 13.50
CA VAL A 70 -24.70 8.40 14.62
C VAL A 70 -25.45 9.52 15.39
N PHE A 71 -24.87 10.71 15.43
CA PHE A 71 -25.46 11.90 16.04
C PHE A 71 -26.25 12.78 15.07
N GLY A 72 -26.57 12.26 13.87
CA GLY A 72 -27.29 13.01 12.84
C GLY A 72 -26.47 14.09 12.12
N ILE A 73 -25.19 14.25 12.45
CA ILE A 73 -24.32 15.27 11.88
C ILE A 73 -23.82 14.82 10.51
N ARG A 74 -24.19 15.54 9.47
CA ARG A 74 -23.76 15.31 8.07
C ARG A 74 -22.85 16.42 7.61
N LEU A 75 -21.56 16.12 7.49
CA LEU A 75 -20.60 17.06 6.90
C LEU A 75 -20.80 17.16 5.39
N SER A 76 -20.92 18.37 4.89
CA SER A 76 -20.91 18.68 3.45
C SER A 76 -19.56 18.30 2.82
N LYS A 77 -19.44 18.47 1.49
CA LYS A 77 -18.13 18.35 0.81
C LYS A 77 -17.23 19.50 1.24
N VAL A 78 -16.24 19.21 2.05
CA VAL A 78 -15.25 20.18 2.52
C VAL A 78 -13.93 19.96 1.80
N ALA A 79 -13.24 21.04 1.43
CA ALA A 79 -11.89 20.99 0.89
C ALA A 79 -10.95 20.25 1.88
N ARG A 80 -9.91 19.59 1.35
CA ARG A 80 -9.01 18.73 2.18
C ARG A 80 -8.43 19.44 3.41
N GLY A 81 -8.10 20.73 3.29
CA GLY A 81 -7.54 21.53 4.39
C GLY A 81 -8.55 21.90 5.46
N GLY A 82 -9.82 22.10 5.10
CA GLY A 82 -10.89 22.53 6.03
C GLY A 82 -11.57 21.40 6.80
N PHE A 83 -11.27 20.13 6.52
CA PHE A 83 -11.98 19.00 7.11
C PHE A 83 -11.90 18.96 8.64
N ALA A 84 -10.72 19.14 9.21
CA ALA A 84 -10.55 19.10 10.66
C ALA A 84 -11.31 20.25 11.36
N GLN A 85 -11.28 21.43 10.76
CA GLN A 85 -12.00 22.60 11.28
C GLN A 85 -13.52 22.38 11.23
N ALA A 86 -14.05 21.96 10.10
CA ALA A 86 -15.49 21.71 9.94
C ALA A 86 -16.00 20.60 10.89
N VAL A 87 -15.17 19.60 11.17
CA VAL A 87 -15.51 18.55 12.13
C VAL A 87 -15.57 19.13 13.55
N ARG A 88 -14.57 19.91 13.98
CA ARG A 88 -14.55 20.55 15.32
C ARG A 88 -15.75 21.46 15.54
N GLU A 89 -16.06 22.29 14.54
CA GLU A 89 -17.24 23.17 14.59
C GLU A 89 -18.52 22.36 14.76
N ALA A 90 -18.64 21.23 14.08
CA ALA A 90 -19.82 20.40 14.12
C ALA A 90 -20.05 19.65 15.45
N VAL A 91 -19.02 19.48 16.28
CA VAL A 91 -19.08 18.81 17.58
C VAL A 91 -18.95 19.78 18.76
N THR A 92 -18.94 21.08 18.50
CA THR A 92 -18.87 22.12 19.52
C THR A 92 -20.05 21.98 20.49
N GLY A 93 -19.76 21.91 21.80
CA GLY A 93 -20.78 21.77 22.84
C GLY A 93 -20.85 20.37 23.51
N ASP A 94 -20.26 19.36 22.90
CA ASP A 94 -20.12 18.03 23.51
C ASP A 94 -18.63 17.74 23.79
N VAL A 95 -18.25 17.82 25.06
CA VAL A 95 -16.87 17.68 25.49
C VAL A 95 -16.31 16.28 25.19
N LEU A 96 -17.12 15.21 25.43
CA LEU A 96 -16.68 13.84 25.21
C LEU A 96 -16.48 13.57 23.71
N ILE A 97 -17.44 13.94 22.89
CA ILE A 97 -17.35 13.75 21.44
C ILE A 97 -16.18 14.57 20.88
N SER A 98 -15.99 15.80 21.32
CA SER A 98 -14.89 16.66 20.88
C SER A 98 -13.53 16.01 21.17
N GLU A 99 -13.32 15.45 22.37
CA GLU A 99 -12.06 14.80 22.72
C GLU A 99 -11.79 13.53 21.88
N LEU A 100 -12.81 12.67 21.72
CA LEU A 100 -12.71 11.46 20.90
C LEU A 100 -12.38 11.79 19.43
N ILE A 101 -13.05 12.80 18.89
CA ILE A 101 -12.83 13.25 17.51
C ILE A 101 -11.46 13.88 17.34
N ASP A 102 -11.00 14.70 18.27
CA ASP A 102 -9.68 15.32 18.21
C ASP A 102 -8.55 14.28 18.26
N ALA A 103 -8.70 13.21 19.04
CA ALA A 103 -7.74 12.11 19.00
C ALA A 103 -7.61 11.51 17.59
N LEU A 104 -8.74 11.28 16.90
CA LEU A 104 -8.74 10.75 15.52
C LEU A 104 -8.19 11.75 14.51
N LEU A 105 -8.51 13.03 14.64
CA LEU A 105 -8.00 14.10 13.77
C LEU A 105 -6.50 14.27 13.91
N ASN A 106 -5.96 14.21 15.13
CA ASN A 106 -4.53 14.31 15.42
C ASN A 106 -3.78 13.09 14.85
N ALA A 107 -4.29 11.87 15.04
CA ALA A 107 -3.74 10.66 14.45
C ALA A 107 -3.73 10.75 12.90
N ARG A 108 -4.83 11.25 12.30
CA ARG A 108 -4.94 11.47 10.86
C ARG A 108 -3.90 12.48 10.36
N ALA A 109 -3.70 13.60 11.06
CA ALA A 109 -2.70 14.60 10.70
C ALA A 109 -1.26 14.02 10.76
N ALA A 110 -0.96 13.24 11.78
CA ALA A 110 0.33 12.55 11.90
C ALA A 110 0.56 11.57 10.74
N LEU A 111 -0.45 10.75 10.38
CA LEU A 111 -0.36 9.84 9.22
C LEU A 111 -0.11 10.58 7.91
N TRP A 112 -0.78 11.72 7.70
CA TRP A 112 -0.57 12.55 6.50
C TRP A 112 0.85 13.08 6.42
N LYS A 113 1.38 13.63 7.50
CA LYS A 113 2.77 14.11 7.59
C LYS A 113 3.77 13.00 7.23
N ARG A 114 3.58 11.78 7.77
CA ARG A 114 4.44 10.64 7.46
C ARG A 114 4.28 10.15 6.02
N TYR A 115 3.07 10.14 5.50
CA TYR A 115 2.81 9.82 4.09
C TYR A 115 3.53 10.79 3.14
N CYS A 116 3.45 12.10 3.37
CA CYS A 116 4.14 13.10 2.56
C CYS A 116 5.65 12.87 2.56
N ARG A 117 6.24 12.59 3.72
CA ARG A 117 7.68 12.28 3.81
C ARG A 117 8.09 11.05 3.00
N LEU A 118 7.32 9.96 3.06
CA LEU A 118 7.61 8.78 2.22
C LEU A 118 7.37 9.06 0.74
N HIS A 119 6.43 9.93 0.40
CA HIS A 119 6.19 10.32 -0.98
C HIS A 119 7.35 11.17 -1.55
N GLU A 120 7.89 12.09 -0.76
CA GLU A 120 9.09 12.86 -1.11
C GLU A 120 10.31 11.95 -1.34
N LEU A 121 10.48 10.91 -0.51
CA LEU A 121 11.52 9.91 -0.73
C LEU A 121 11.36 9.18 -2.06
N VAL A 122 10.14 8.79 -2.43
CA VAL A 122 9.85 8.19 -3.74
C VAL A 122 10.22 9.15 -4.87
N ILE A 123 9.85 10.43 -4.77
CA ILE A 123 10.18 11.44 -5.80
C ILE A 123 11.69 11.59 -5.94
N LYS A 124 12.42 11.70 -4.83
CA LYS A 124 13.90 11.84 -4.85
C LYS A 124 14.57 10.62 -5.48
N LEU A 125 14.15 9.40 -5.12
CA LEU A 125 14.70 8.17 -5.67
C LEU A 125 14.46 8.07 -7.19
N VAL A 126 13.25 8.40 -7.63
CA VAL A 126 12.88 8.37 -9.05
C VAL A 126 13.64 9.41 -9.87
N ALA A 127 13.85 10.61 -9.32
CA ALA A 127 14.62 11.66 -9.97
C ALA A 127 16.10 11.25 -10.21
N GLY A 128 16.68 10.47 -9.28
CA GLY A 128 18.03 9.93 -9.41
C GLY A 128 18.16 8.70 -10.31
N HIS A 129 17.05 8.09 -10.77
CA HIS A 129 17.08 6.83 -11.51
C HIS A 129 16.70 7.02 -12.98
N GLU A 130 17.65 6.81 -13.89
CA GLU A 130 17.46 7.07 -15.33
C GLU A 130 16.28 6.31 -15.94
N LEU A 131 16.16 5.02 -15.65
CA LEU A 131 15.07 4.19 -16.16
C LEU A 131 13.68 4.72 -15.71
N CYS A 132 13.55 5.15 -14.47
CA CYS A 132 12.31 5.75 -13.99
C CYS A 132 12.00 7.07 -14.68
N ARG A 133 13.02 7.90 -14.95
CA ARG A 133 12.85 9.15 -15.73
C ARG A 133 12.34 8.87 -17.14
N ARG A 134 12.88 7.82 -17.81
CA ARG A 134 12.39 7.39 -19.13
C ARG A 134 10.92 6.93 -19.08
N PHE A 135 10.52 6.15 -18.08
CA PHE A 135 9.12 5.76 -17.91
C PHE A 135 8.19 6.95 -17.69
N MET A 136 8.64 7.97 -16.98
CA MET A 136 7.83 9.18 -16.74
C MET A 136 7.64 10.07 -17.98
N GLN A 137 8.33 9.82 -19.07
CA GLN A 137 8.06 10.46 -20.38
C GLN A 137 6.74 9.93 -21.01
N ILE A 138 6.27 8.77 -20.56
CA ILE A 138 5.00 8.18 -21.02
C ILE A 138 3.84 8.92 -20.35
N PRO A 139 2.87 9.49 -21.10
CA PRO A 139 1.71 10.15 -20.53
C PRO A 139 0.98 9.28 -19.51
N GLY A 140 0.68 9.84 -18.33
CA GLY A 140 0.00 9.14 -17.23
C GLY A 140 0.91 8.32 -16.30
N VAL A 141 2.20 8.17 -16.62
CA VAL A 141 3.16 7.47 -15.75
C VAL A 141 3.80 8.46 -14.78
N GLY A 142 3.35 8.45 -13.54
CA GLY A 142 3.94 9.24 -12.46
C GLY A 142 5.05 8.48 -11.70
N PRO A 143 5.73 9.15 -10.72
CA PRO A 143 6.86 8.58 -9.98
C PRO A 143 6.55 7.23 -9.30
N VAL A 144 5.37 7.10 -8.74
CA VAL A 144 4.94 5.86 -8.06
C VAL A 144 4.76 4.71 -9.04
N ALA A 145 4.18 4.99 -10.21
CA ALA A 145 4.00 3.99 -11.26
C ALA A 145 5.34 3.54 -11.83
N ALA A 146 6.23 4.49 -12.15
CA ALA A 146 7.56 4.22 -12.67
C ALA A 146 8.38 3.34 -11.70
N LEU A 147 8.43 3.70 -10.42
CA LEU A 147 9.13 2.93 -9.40
C LEU A 147 8.49 1.56 -9.16
N SER A 148 7.17 1.48 -9.19
CA SER A 148 6.43 0.20 -9.04
C SER A 148 6.76 -0.75 -10.19
N PHE A 149 6.77 -0.24 -11.43
CA PHE A 149 7.10 -1.04 -12.61
C PHE A 149 8.55 -1.52 -12.56
N MET A 150 9.50 -0.62 -12.30
CA MET A 150 10.91 -0.97 -12.15
C MET A 150 11.12 -2.09 -11.13
N THR A 151 10.51 -1.97 -9.94
CA THR A 151 10.63 -3.00 -8.90
C THR A 151 9.79 -4.27 -9.17
N ALA A 152 8.82 -4.21 -10.07
CA ALA A 152 8.11 -5.41 -10.53
C ALA A 152 8.98 -6.26 -11.44
N ILE A 153 9.72 -5.63 -12.34
CA ILE A 153 10.63 -6.29 -13.28
C ILE A 153 11.91 -6.74 -12.57
N ASP A 154 12.58 -5.83 -11.85
CA ASP A 154 13.88 -5.97 -11.18
C ASP A 154 15.03 -6.20 -12.19
N ASP A 155 15.13 -7.38 -12.80
CA ASP A 155 16.07 -7.72 -13.84
C ASP A 155 15.35 -8.00 -15.17
N PRO A 156 15.49 -7.11 -16.17
CA PRO A 156 14.89 -7.30 -17.49
C PRO A 156 15.48 -8.46 -18.30
N SER A 157 16.72 -8.86 -18.04
CA SER A 157 17.41 -9.91 -18.81
C SER A 157 16.76 -11.30 -18.67
N ARG A 158 15.99 -11.50 -17.60
CA ARG A 158 15.23 -12.74 -17.35
C ARG A 158 14.04 -12.96 -18.30
N PHE A 159 13.62 -11.94 -19.03
CA PHE A 159 12.56 -12.08 -20.01
C PHE A 159 13.19 -12.34 -21.39
N ARG A 160 13.02 -13.57 -21.88
CA ARG A 160 13.43 -13.91 -23.24
C ARG A 160 12.58 -13.12 -24.24
N ARG A 161 13.23 -12.67 -25.32
CA ARG A 161 12.55 -12.16 -26.52
C ARG A 161 11.88 -13.29 -27.25
#